data_80343dfc66dafaf50a7ce4e64ee690b5
#
_entry.id   80343dfc66dafaf50a7ce4e64ee690b5
#
_cell.length_a   1.000
_cell.length_b   1.000
_cell.length_c   1.000
_cell.angle_alpha   90.00
_cell.angle_beta   90.00
_cell.angle_gamma   90.00
#
_symmetry.space_group_name_H-M   'P 1'
#
loop_
_entity.id
_entity.type
_entity.pdbx_description
1 polymer ?
#
loop_
_entity_poly.entity_id
_entity_poly.type
_entity_poly.pdbx_seq_one_letter_code
_entity_poly.pdbx_strand_id
1 'polypeptide(L)'
;MKTIIFVCHGSICRSPAAAFMARKYLKELGREDEFKILIRATSSEEIGNDVYPPMRRELIRRGIPLYPHAAQRIRQIDYDNADYIFYMDYENKYSLMRQIDDYKSILFPINKWTNSITEIEDPWYTGRYQLVCDEIEECLKDIFAKM
;
A
#
# COMPACT_ATOMS: atom_id res chain seq x y z
N MET A 1 -13.71 -13.41 -3.26
CA MET A 1 -12.42 -12.72 -3.24
C MET A 1 -12.62 -11.28 -2.79
N LYS A 2 -11.85 -10.84 -1.81
CA LYS A 2 -11.90 -9.46 -1.32
C LYS A 2 -10.83 -8.61 -2.02
N THR A 3 -11.15 -7.35 -2.28
CA THR A 3 -10.25 -6.41 -2.94
C THR A 3 -9.66 -5.45 -1.92
N ILE A 4 -8.33 -5.41 -1.86
CA ILE A 4 -7.56 -4.50 -1.03
C ILE A 4 -6.80 -3.53 -1.93
N ILE A 5 -6.88 -2.23 -1.62
CA ILE A 5 -6.09 -1.21 -2.31
C ILE A 5 -5.11 -0.61 -1.32
N PHE A 6 -3.82 -0.61 -1.66
CA PHE A 6 -2.83 0.15 -0.93
C PHE A 6 -2.61 1.48 -1.62
N VAL A 7 -2.64 2.57 -0.88
CA VAL A 7 -2.46 3.92 -1.42
C VAL A 7 -1.34 4.66 -0.71
N CYS A 8 -0.62 5.50 -1.46
CA CYS A 8 0.29 6.50 -0.92
C CYS A 8 0.27 7.70 -1.86
N HIS A 9 1.08 8.73 -1.58
CA HIS A 9 1.04 9.96 -2.34
C HIS A 9 1.29 9.75 -3.85
N GLY A 10 2.47 9.22 -4.21
CA GLY A 10 2.84 9.04 -5.62
C GLY A 10 2.66 7.63 -6.17
N SER A 11 2.47 6.64 -5.29
CA SER A 11 2.36 5.23 -5.65
C SER A 11 3.59 4.67 -6.36
N ILE A 12 4.79 5.14 -5.98
CA ILE A 12 6.07 4.65 -6.50
C ILE A 12 6.98 4.06 -5.42
N CYS A 13 6.66 4.24 -4.13
CA CYS A 13 7.45 3.72 -3.02
C CYS A 13 6.62 2.83 -2.09
N ARG A 14 5.82 3.42 -1.19
CA ARG A 14 5.17 2.69 -0.10
C ARG A 14 4.06 1.75 -0.56
N SER A 15 3.15 2.21 -1.41
CA SER A 15 2.03 1.38 -1.84
C SER A 15 2.46 0.21 -2.73
N PRO A 16 3.40 0.37 -3.69
CA PRO A 16 3.92 -0.80 -4.40
C PRO A 16 4.63 -1.79 -3.48
N ALA A 17 5.44 -1.28 -2.53
CA ALA A 17 6.12 -2.15 -1.56
C ALA A 17 5.12 -2.98 -0.76
N ALA A 18 4.07 -2.33 -0.23
CA ALA A 18 3.03 -3.02 0.52
C ALA A 18 2.33 -4.08 -0.32
N ALA A 19 1.97 -3.75 -1.56
CA ALA A 19 1.27 -4.68 -2.45
C ALA A 19 2.12 -5.90 -2.79
N PHE A 20 3.39 -5.70 -3.14
CA PHE A 20 4.28 -6.80 -3.52
C PHE A 20 4.60 -7.69 -2.31
N MET A 21 4.84 -7.09 -1.14
CA MET A 21 5.03 -7.86 0.09
C MET A 21 3.77 -8.61 0.51
N ALA A 22 2.59 -7.99 0.35
CA ALA A 22 1.32 -8.64 0.64
C ALA A 22 1.10 -9.87 -0.24
N ARG A 23 1.36 -9.76 -1.53
CA ARG A 23 1.24 -10.88 -2.47
C ARG A 23 2.15 -12.04 -2.08
N LYS A 24 3.41 -11.74 -1.76
CA LYS A 24 4.36 -12.76 -1.31
C LYS A 24 3.88 -13.43 -0.03
N TYR A 25 3.49 -12.65 0.96
CA TYR A 25 3.06 -13.15 2.26
C TYR A 25 1.80 -14.02 2.14
N LEU A 26 0.83 -13.58 1.37
CA LEU A 26 -0.40 -14.35 1.14
C LEU A 26 -0.12 -15.68 0.43
N LYS A 27 0.81 -15.68 -0.52
CA LYS A 27 1.23 -16.92 -1.19
C LYS A 27 1.86 -17.88 -0.20
N GLU A 28 2.73 -17.40 0.67
CA GLU A 28 3.36 -18.22 1.72
C GLU A 28 2.33 -18.80 2.68
N LEU A 29 1.24 -18.06 2.96
CA LEU A 29 0.15 -18.54 3.80
C LEU A 29 -0.84 -19.46 3.08
N GLY A 30 -0.70 -19.62 1.76
CA GLY A 30 -1.67 -20.37 0.95
C GLY A 30 -3.01 -19.64 0.79
N ARG A 31 -3.02 -18.31 0.92
CA ARG A 31 -4.23 -17.48 0.89
C ARG A 31 -4.30 -16.52 -0.29
N GLU A 32 -3.48 -16.72 -1.31
CA GLU A 32 -3.40 -15.79 -2.45
C GLU A 32 -4.72 -15.67 -3.22
N ASP A 33 -5.56 -16.70 -3.19
CA ASP A 33 -6.85 -16.68 -3.88
C ASP A 33 -7.96 -15.95 -3.10
N GLU A 34 -7.70 -15.55 -1.85
CA GLU A 34 -8.66 -14.83 -1.03
C GLU A 34 -8.72 -13.34 -1.32
N PHE A 35 -7.66 -12.77 -1.89
CA PHE A 35 -7.53 -11.32 -2.04
C PHE A 35 -7.04 -10.91 -3.42
N LYS A 36 -7.65 -9.83 -3.93
CA LYS A 36 -7.15 -9.07 -5.07
C LYS A 36 -6.46 -7.84 -4.52
N ILE A 37 -5.19 -7.64 -4.87
CA ILE A 37 -4.37 -6.52 -4.37
C ILE A 37 -4.19 -5.50 -5.49
N LEU A 38 -4.57 -4.25 -5.23
CA LEU A 38 -4.41 -3.12 -6.15
C LEU A 38 -3.55 -2.04 -5.52
N ILE A 39 -2.97 -1.19 -6.36
CA ILE A 39 -2.06 -0.11 -5.97
C ILE A 39 -2.58 1.17 -6.61
N ARG A 40 -2.76 2.24 -5.81
CA ARG A 40 -3.20 3.54 -6.33
C ARG A 40 -2.46 4.68 -5.64
N ALA A 41 -2.46 5.84 -6.28
CA ALA A 41 -1.89 7.09 -5.76
C ALA A 41 -3.01 8.03 -5.35
N THR A 42 -2.73 8.91 -4.37
CA THR A 42 -3.63 10.01 -4.03
C THR A 42 -3.36 11.26 -4.88
N SER A 43 -2.23 11.30 -5.59
CA SER A 43 -1.86 12.42 -6.47
C SER A 43 -1.64 11.97 -7.90
N SER A 44 -1.48 12.95 -8.80
CA SER A 44 -1.18 12.70 -10.21
C SER A 44 0.30 12.90 -10.56
N GLU A 45 1.16 13.16 -9.56
CA GLU A 45 2.55 13.55 -9.79
C GLU A 45 3.38 12.49 -10.51
N GLU A 46 3.11 11.22 -10.25
CA GLU A 46 3.92 10.11 -10.74
C GLU A 46 3.15 9.18 -11.69
N ILE A 47 2.04 9.64 -12.28
CA ILE A 47 1.23 8.81 -13.17
C ILE A 47 2.10 8.18 -14.26
N GLY A 48 1.99 6.86 -14.41
CA GLY A 48 2.73 6.08 -15.41
C GLY A 48 4.09 5.61 -14.97
N ASN A 49 4.62 6.08 -13.84
CA ASN A 49 5.96 5.72 -13.39
C ASN A 49 5.96 4.39 -12.63
N ASP A 50 7.03 3.64 -12.78
CA ASP A 50 7.29 2.40 -12.08
C ASP A 50 7.87 2.70 -10.68
N VAL A 51 8.11 1.64 -9.91
CA VAL A 51 8.68 1.72 -8.56
C VAL A 51 9.98 2.52 -8.59
N TYR A 52 10.10 3.47 -7.67
CA TYR A 52 11.27 4.33 -7.55
C TYR A 52 12.53 3.48 -7.31
N PRO A 53 13.65 3.76 -8.00
CA PRO A 53 14.82 2.87 -7.97
C PRO A 53 15.34 2.46 -6.58
N PRO A 54 15.46 3.37 -5.59
CA PRO A 54 15.90 2.96 -4.25
C PRO A 54 14.94 1.97 -3.59
N MET A 55 13.62 2.14 -3.75
CA MET A 55 12.64 1.18 -3.22
C MET A 55 12.74 -0.15 -3.96
N ARG A 56 12.89 -0.10 -5.28
CA ARG A 56 13.07 -1.30 -6.10
C ARG A 56 14.27 -2.12 -5.62
N ARG A 57 15.41 -1.45 -5.34
CA ARG A 57 16.60 -2.13 -4.83
C ARG A 57 16.36 -2.78 -3.48
N GLU A 58 15.63 -2.10 -2.58
CA GLU A 58 15.33 -2.65 -1.26
C GLU A 58 14.43 -3.88 -1.37
N LEU A 59 13.43 -3.86 -2.24
CA LEU A 59 12.55 -5.01 -2.47
C LEU A 59 13.31 -6.19 -3.04
N ILE A 60 14.21 -5.95 -4.00
CA ILE A 60 15.07 -7.00 -4.57
C ILE A 60 15.95 -7.61 -3.49
N ARG A 61 16.57 -6.78 -2.65
CA ARG A 61 17.42 -7.24 -1.54
C ARG A 61 16.67 -8.16 -0.58
N ARG A 62 15.37 -7.90 -0.38
CA ARG A 62 14.50 -8.70 0.50
C ARG A 62 13.96 -9.95 -0.18
N GLY A 63 14.23 -10.17 -1.45
CA GLY A 63 13.67 -11.29 -2.19
C GLY A 63 12.19 -11.14 -2.48
N ILE A 64 11.68 -9.90 -2.53
CA ILE A 64 10.28 -9.64 -2.85
C ILE A 64 10.10 -9.65 -4.36
N PRO A 65 9.22 -10.52 -4.91
CA PRO A 65 8.95 -10.53 -6.35
C PRO A 65 8.37 -9.18 -6.81
N LEU A 66 8.92 -8.66 -7.90
CA LEU A 66 8.44 -7.43 -8.51
C LEU A 66 7.45 -7.74 -9.63
N TYR A 67 6.42 -6.92 -9.75
CA TYR A 67 5.42 -7.02 -10.81
C TYR A 67 5.45 -5.75 -11.65
N PRO A 68 5.04 -5.81 -12.93
CA PRO A 68 4.88 -4.60 -13.74
C PRO A 68 3.98 -3.60 -13.01
N HIS A 69 4.41 -2.35 -12.95
CA HIS A 69 3.69 -1.30 -12.22
C HIS A 69 3.80 0.03 -12.97
N ALA A 70 2.67 0.71 -13.08
CA ALA A 70 2.59 2.08 -13.55
C ALA A 70 1.64 2.83 -12.61
N ALA A 71 2.13 3.85 -11.93
CA ALA A 71 1.34 4.59 -10.95
C ALA A 71 0.05 5.13 -11.57
N GLN A 72 -1.07 4.95 -10.87
CA GLN A 72 -2.39 5.43 -11.27
C GLN A 72 -3.03 6.11 -10.07
N ARG A 73 -3.66 7.28 -10.32
CA ARG A 73 -4.42 7.96 -9.28
C ARG A 73 -5.70 7.20 -8.96
N ILE A 74 -6.08 7.15 -7.70
CA ILE A 74 -7.33 6.50 -7.26
C ILE A 74 -8.54 7.25 -7.84
N ARG A 75 -9.56 6.48 -8.24
CA ARG A 75 -10.83 6.98 -8.73
C ARG A 75 -11.95 6.45 -7.86
N GLN A 76 -13.11 7.09 -7.90
CA GLN A 76 -14.27 6.62 -7.14
C GLN A 76 -14.66 5.19 -7.52
N ILE A 77 -14.53 4.80 -8.79
CA ILE A 77 -14.83 3.43 -9.22
C ILE A 77 -13.90 2.41 -8.57
N ASP A 78 -12.65 2.76 -8.31
CA ASP A 78 -11.75 1.87 -7.58
C ASP A 78 -12.27 1.63 -6.16
N TYR A 79 -12.70 2.70 -5.50
CA TYR A 79 -13.30 2.63 -4.17
C TYR A 79 -14.58 1.79 -4.17
N ASP A 80 -15.46 2.02 -5.14
CA ASP A 80 -16.75 1.33 -5.22
C ASP A 80 -16.59 -0.19 -5.30
N ASN A 81 -15.49 -0.66 -5.88
CA ASN A 81 -15.20 -2.08 -6.04
C ASN A 81 -14.24 -2.62 -4.98
N ALA A 82 -13.82 -1.81 -4.02
CA ALA A 82 -12.90 -2.23 -2.97
C ALA A 82 -13.63 -2.65 -1.69
N ASP A 83 -12.98 -3.52 -0.93
CA ASP A 83 -13.44 -3.91 0.42
C ASP A 83 -12.62 -3.21 1.49
N TYR A 84 -11.34 -2.95 1.24
CA TYR A 84 -10.43 -2.27 2.16
C TYR A 84 -9.51 -1.35 1.39
N ILE A 85 -9.28 -0.15 1.90
CA ILE A 85 -8.29 0.79 1.38
C ILE A 85 -7.36 1.18 2.52
N PHE A 86 -6.07 0.82 2.40
CA PHE A 86 -5.07 1.12 3.41
C PHE A 86 -4.17 2.25 2.95
N TYR A 87 -4.13 3.33 3.73
CA TYR A 87 -3.24 4.48 3.50
C TYR A 87 -2.05 4.44 4.46
N MET A 88 -0.99 5.20 4.16
CA MET A 88 0.28 5.13 4.87
C MET A 88 0.44 6.20 5.96
N ASP A 89 -0.14 7.39 5.74
CA ASP A 89 0.00 8.53 6.65
C ASP A 89 -1.25 9.42 6.62
N TYR A 90 -1.30 10.42 7.51
CA TYR A 90 -2.46 11.31 7.60
C TYR A 90 -2.65 12.18 6.36
N GLU A 91 -1.57 12.55 5.68
CA GLU A 91 -1.69 13.31 4.42
C GLU A 91 -2.42 12.49 3.36
N ASN A 92 -2.11 11.18 3.26
CA ASN A 92 -2.86 10.28 2.38
C ASN A 92 -4.33 10.25 2.76
N LYS A 93 -4.64 10.14 4.06
CA LYS A 93 -6.01 10.11 4.56
C LYS A 93 -6.78 11.36 4.13
N TYR A 94 -6.22 12.53 4.39
CA TYR A 94 -6.90 13.79 4.05
C TYR A 94 -7.06 13.96 2.54
N SER A 95 -6.06 13.57 1.76
CA SER A 95 -6.16 13.60 0.32
C SER A 95 -7.27 12.68 -0.21
N LEU A 96 -7.38 11.46 0.35
CA LEU A 96 -8.47 10.54 0.01
C LEU A 96 -9.83 11.15 0.35
N MET A 97 -9.98 11.73 1.53
CA MET A 97 -11.25 12.32 1.97
C MET A 97 -11.70 13.49 1.11
N ARG A 98 -10.76 14.20 0.47
CA ARG A 98 -11.09 15.30 -0.44
C ARG A 98 -11.56 14.84 -1.82
N GLN A 99 -11.19 13.63 -2.24
CA GLN A 99 -11.46 13.19 -3.62
C GLN A 99 -12.35 11.95 -3.72
N ILE A 100 -12.54 11.23 -2.62
CA ILE A 100 -13.34 9.99 -2.59
C ILE A 100 -14.49 10.14 -1.60
N ASP A 101 -15.69 9.75 -2.01
CA ASP A 101 -16.83 9.60 -1.11
C ASP A 101 -16.71 8.25 -0.40
N ASP A 102 -16.40 8.30 0.91
CA ASP A 102 -16.21 7.10 1.75
C ASP A 102 -17.55 6.62 2.36
N TYR A 103 -18.52 6.35 1.50
CA TYR A 103 -19.85 5.93 1.96
C TYR A 103 -19.89 4.52 2.58
N LYS A 104 -18.83 3.73 2.40
CA LYS A 104 -18.71 2.38 3.00
C LYS A 104 -17.86 2.38 4.27
N SER A 105 -17.20 3.49 4.62
CA SER A 105 -16.27 3.57 5.76
C SER A 105 -15.14 2.52 5.67
N ILE A 106 -14.47 2.45 4.52
CA ILE A 106 -13.42 1.46 4.26
C ILE A 106 -12.01 2.03 4.15
N LEU A 107 -11.80 3.29 4.55
CA LEU A 107 -10.48 3.90 4.59
C LEU A 107 -9.82 3.61 5.94
N PHE A 108 -8.70 2.89 5.93
CA PHE A 108 -8.00 2.46 7.14
C PHE A 108 -6.51 2.81 7.06
N PRO A 109 -5.87 3.17 8.19
CA PRO A 109 -4.42 3.24 8.21
C PRO A 109 -3.83 1.83 8.09
N ILE A 110 -2.71 1.70 7.39
CA ILE A 110 -2.04 0.39 7.27
C ILE A 110 -1.66 -0.17 8.65
N ASN A 111 -1.40 0.71 9.61
CA ASN A 111 -1.06 0.36 10.99
C ASN A 111 -2.27 0.18 11.91
N LYS A 112 -3.45 -0.07 11.36
CA LYS A 112 -4.68 -0.20 12.15
C LYS A 112 -4.56 -1.19 13.31
N TRP A 113 -3.86 -2.28 13.12
CA TRP A 113 -3.67 -3.32 14.13
C TRP A 113 -2.24 -3.40 14.68
N THR A 114 -1.40 -2.40 14.37
CA THR A 114 0.00 -2.35 14.81
C THR A 114 0.22 -1.09 15.64
N ASN A 115 -0.06 -1.17 16.93
CA ASN A 115 -0.09 -0.02 17.83
C ASN A 115 1.26 0.68 18.03
N SER A 116 2.37 -0.02 17.77
CA SER A 116 3.72 0.53 17.90
C SER A 116 4.08 1.49 16.76
N ILE A 117 3.29 1.52 15.69
CA ILE A 117 3.55 2.35 14.51
C ILE A 117 2.41 3.36 14.37
N THR A 118 2.75 4.65 14.26
CA THR A 118 1.76 5.72 14.12
C THR A 118 1.51 6.11 12.67
N GLU A 119 2.57 6.11 11.85
CA GLU A 119 2.51 6.38 10.40
C GLU A 119 3.70 5.70 9.73
N ILE A 120 3.56 5.42 8.42
CA ILE A 120 4.70 5.01 7.59
C ILE A 120 5.25 6.26 6.93
N GLU A 121 6.46 6.65 7.30
CA GLU A 121 7.11 7.82 6.70
C GLU A 121 7.34 7.65 5.20
N ASP A 122 7.42 8.78 4.49
CA ASP A 122 7.73 8.76 3.06
C ASP A 122 9.24 8.66 2.84
N PRO A 123 9.76 7.53 2.36
CA PRO A 123 11.19 7.32 2.21
C PRO A 123 11.81 8.16 1.10
N TRP A 124 11.00 8.74 0.23
CA TRP A 124 11.48 9.67 -0.79
C TRP A 124 12.15 10.88 -0.14
N TYR A 125 11.64 11.33 1.02
CA TYR A 125 12.22 12.43 1.79
C TYR A 125 13.26 11.98 2.79
N THR A 126 13.07 10.82 3.44
CA THR A 126 13.94 10.39 4.54
C THR A 126 15.09 9.48 4.10
N GLY A 127 14.94 8.80 2.98
CA GLY A 127 15.90 7.81 2.49
C GLY A 127 15.91 6.51 3.28
N ARG A 128 15.01 6.31 4.24
CA ARG A 128 15.01 5.14 5.13
C ARG A 128 14.16 4.00 4.58
N TYR A 129 14.55 3.48 3.41
CA TYR A 129 13.80 2.43 2.72
C TYR A 129 13.72 1.12 3.52
N GLN A 130 14.79 0.76 4.22
CA GLN A 130 14.80 -0.45 5.04
C GLN A 130 13.80 -0.34 6.19
N LEU A 131 13.83 0.76 6.94
CA LEU A 131 12.89 0.99 8.04
C LEU A 131 11.45 0.96 7.55
N VAL A 132 11.17 1.66 6.45
CA VAL A 132 9.83 1.72 5.86
C VAL A 132 9.34 0.32 5.50
N CYS A 133 10.17 -0.49 4.86
CA CYS A 133 9.81 -1.86 4.51
C CYS A 133 9.62 -2.75 5.74
N ASP A 134 10.46 -2.59 6.78
CA ASP A 134 10.30 -3.34 8.03
C ASP A 134 8.94 -3.04 8.67
N GLU A 135 8.56 -1.77 8.72
CA GLU A 135 7.30 -1.35 9.32
C GLU A 135 6.09 -1.80 8.49
N ILE A 136 6.17 -1.68 7.16
CA ILE A 136 5.10 -2.18 6.28
C ILE A 136 4.91 -3.69 6.47
N GLU A 137 5.99 -4.44 6.51
CA GLU A 137 5.92 -5.89 6.71
C GLU A 137 5.24 -6.25 8.03
N GLU A 138 5.57 -5.55 9.11
CA GLU A 138 4.93 -5.75 10.40
C GLU A 138 3.42 -5.47 10.33
N CYS A 139 3.04 -4.36 9.70
CA CYS A 139 1.63 -4.02 9.51
C CYS A 139 0.88 -5.08 8.70
N LEU A 140 1.49 -5.60 7.63
CA LEU A 140 0.85 -6.61 6.79
C LEU A 140 0.61 -7.92 7.55
N LYS A 141 1.56 -8.33 8.38
CA LYS A 141 1.37 -9.52 9.21
C LYS A 141 0.17 -9.37 10.14
N ASP A 142 0.03 -8.19 10.74
CA ASP A 142 -1.11 -7.92 11.63
C ASP A 142 -2.42 -7.84 10.85
N ILE A 143 -2.42 -7.23 9.67
CA ILE A 143 -3.61 -7.16 8.80
C ILE A 143 -4.10 -8.57 8.49
N PHE A 144 -3.25 -9.44 7.98
CA PHE A 144 -3.68 -10.78 7.54
C PHE A 144 -3.91 -11.74 8.69
N ALA A 145 -3.47 -11.41 9.90
CA ALA A 145 -3.88 -12.14 11.11
C ALA A 145 -5.32 -11.82 11.51
N LYS A 146 -5.86 -10.68 11.08
CA LYS A 146 -7.23 -10.24 11.39
C LYS A 146 -8.24 -10.56 10.30
N MET A 147 -7.76 -10.87 9.11
CA MET A 147 -8.64 -11.06 7.94
C MET A 147 -8.77 -12.56 7.49
#